data_acafcc00276cd3ddfcd18e76f2f595f0
#
_entry.id   acafcc00276cd3ddfcd18e76f2f595f0
#
_cell.length_a   1.000
_cell.length_b   1.000
_cell.length_c   1.000
_cell.angle_alpha   90.00
_cell.angle_beta   90.00
_cell.angle_gamma   90.00
#
_symmetry.space_group_name_H-M   'P 1'
#
loop_
_entity.id
_entity.type
_entity.pdbx_description
1 polymer ?
#
loop_
_entity_poly.entity_id
_entity_poly.type
_entity_poly.pdbx_seq_one_letter_code
_entity_poly.pdbx_strand_id
1 'polypeptide(L)'
;IGSWKSKYNVFCLDERTDHHRKLFNNSTFTHLMIVVENLYKSFDGVNVLNDISTTFEKGKTNLIIGQSGSGKTVLLKSILGLFNIDKGNIYFGNQSIQNISNKERSILRQEMGMVFQGSALFDSMTVEENIMFPMRMLTKNSFEEMQSRANQVIKRVNLINANKKLPSEISGGMQKRVAIARAIVMNPKYLFCDEPNSGLDPKTSTIIDNLIHEITQEFQITTVINTHDMNSVMEIGEKIIF
;
A
#
# COMPACT_ATOMS: atom_id res chain seq x y z
N ILE A 1 15.32 3.54 -24.41
CA ILE A 1 14.20 4.26 -23.72
C ILE A 1 12.86 3.96 -24.45
N GLY A 2 12.86 3.81 -25.78
CA GLY A 2 11.62 3.61 -26.58
C GLY A 2 10.95 2.23 -26.43
N SER A 3 11.66 1.13 -26.17
CA SER A 3 11.09 -0.22 -26.13
C SER A 3 10.45 -0.58 -24.77
N TRP A 4 10.73 0.16 -23.71
CA TRP A 4 10.22 -0.08 -22.37
C TRP A 4 8.79 0.48 -22.18
N LYS A 5 8.47 1.60 -22.83
CA LYS A 5 7.15 2.25 -22.73
C LYS A 5 5.99 1.38 -23.23
N SER A 6 6.23 0.41 -24.12
CA SER A 6 5.16 -0.41 -24.70
C SER A 6 4.81 -1.66 -23.87
N LYS A 7 5.71 -2.11 -22.99
CA LYS A 7 5.53 -3.32 -22.18
C LYS A 7 4.96 -3.01 -20.78
N TYR A 8 5.22 -1.81 -20.30
CA TYR A 8 4.73 -1.32 -19.01
C TYR A 8 4.04 0.01 -19.25
N ASN A 9 2.86 0.20 -18.70
CA ASN A 9 2.20 1.52 -18.69
C ASN A 9 3.02 2.46 -17.80
N VAL A 10 4.15 2.97 -18.33
CA VAL A 10 5.05 3.90 -17.64
C VAL A 10 4.47 5.30 -17.82
N PHE A 11 3.97 5.88 -16.74
CA PHE A 11 3.57 7.28 -16.70
C PHE A 11 4.67 8.08 -16.03
N CYS A 12 5.33 8.97 -16.80
CA CYS A 12 6.17 10.01 -16.22
C CYS A 12 5.27 11.01 -15.51
N LEU A 13 5.69 11.49 -14.33
CA LEU A 13 4.96 12.51 -13.55
C LEU A 13 4.80 13.85 -14.28
N ASP A 14 5.38 14.00 -15.49
CA ASP A 14 5.42 15.24 -16.28
C ASP A 14 4.57 15.21 -17.57
N GLU A 15 3.81 14.14 -17.84
CA GLU A 15 2.94 14.12 -19.02
C GLU A 15 1.55 14.67 -18.68
N ARG A 16 1.33 15.96 -18.99
CA ARG A 16 0.03 16.62 -19.09
C ARG A 16 -0.75 15.99 -20.26
N THR A 17 -1.54 14.98 -20.02
CA THR A 17 -2.41 14.42 -21.06
C THR A 17 -3.87 14.63 -20.71
N ASP A 18 -4.62 15.11 -21.67
CA ASP A 18 -6.10 15.29 -21.72
C ASP A 18 -6.88 13.96 -21.47
N HIS A 19 -6.16 12.89 -21.16
CA HIS A 19 -6.70 11.54 -20.96
C HIS A 19 -7.47 11.39 -19.64
N HIS A 20 -7.20 12.24 -18.64
CA HIS A 20 -7.84 12.16 -17.32
C HIS A 20 -9.33 12.50 -17.36
N ARG A 21 -9.77 13.43 -18.22
CA ARG A 21 -11.20 13.79 -18.35
C ARG A 21 -12.09 12.68 -18.91
N LYS A 22 -11.54 11.72 -19.68
CA LYS A 22 -12.32 10.62 -20.27
C LYS A 22 -12.55 9.45 -19.31
N LEU A 23 -11.76 9.30 -18.23
CA LEU A 23 -11.89 8.22 -17.27
C LEU A 23 -13.08 8.39 -16.30
N PHE A 24 -13.54 9.63 -16.10
CA PHE A 24 -14.66 9.92 -15.19
C PHE A 24 -16.05 9.54 -15.73
N ASN A 25 -16.18 9.20 -17.02
CA ASN A 25 -17.49 8.93 -17.66
C ASN A 25 -17.91 7.46 -17.71
N ASN A 26 -17.10 6.51 -17.22
CA ASN A 26 -17.47 5.10 -17.13
C ASN A 26 -17.78 4.70 -15.68
N SER A 27 -19.03 4.76 -15.32
CA SER A 27 -19.57 4.58 -13.96
C SER A 27 -19.31 3.23 -13.28
N THR A 28 -18.73 2.26 -13.96
CA THR A 28 -18.54 0.91 -13.42
C THR A 28 -17.10 0.61 -12.95
N PHE A 29 -16.10 1.39 -13.37
CA PHE A 29 -14.68 1.15 -13.07
C PHE A 29 -14.10 2.04 -11.95
N THR A 30 -14.81 3.07 -11.52
CA THR A 30 -14.26 4.11 -10.63
C THR A 30 -14.24 3.75 -9.14
N HIS A 31 -14.97 2.73 -8.70
CA HIS A 31 -15.24 2.53 -7.27
C HIS A 31 -14.05 2.12 -6.39
N LEU A 32 -12.92 1.68 -6.94
CA LEU A 32 -11.75 1.27 -6.15
C LEU A 32 -10.40 1.78 -6.72
N MET A 33 -10.42 2.79 -7.56
CA MET A 33 -9.21 3.50 -8.01
C MET A 33 -8.82 4.57 -6.98
N ILE A 34 -7.53 4.87 -6.89
CA ILE A 34 -7.05 6.06 -6.22
C ILE A 34 -6.65 7.05 -7.31
N VAL A 35 -7.14 8.28 -7.23
CA VAL A 35 -6.80 9.36 -8.17
C VAL A 35 -6.14 10.49 -7.40
N VAL A 36 -5.00 10.95 -7.88
CA VAL A 36 -4.27 12.10 -7.36
C VAL A 36 -4.25 13.16 -8.44
N GLU A 37 -4.66 14.39 -8.11
CA GLU A 37 -4.76 15.50 -9.03
C GLU A 37 -4.03 16.74 -8.52
N ASN A 38 -3.07 17.23 -9.30
CA ASN A 38 -2.32 18.47 -9.06
C ASN A 38 -1.82 18.59 -7.60
N LEU A 39 -1.23 17.52 -7.07
CA LEU A 39 -0.80 17.42 -5.69
C LEU A 39 0.48 18.23 -5.47
N TYR A 40 0.43 19.09 -4.46
CA TYR A 40 1.58 19.85 -3.98
C TYR A 40 1.79 19.58 -2.49
N LYS A 41 3.06 19.41 -2.10
CA LYS A 41 3.47 19.32 -0.70
C LYS A 41 4.84 19.90 -0.48
N SER A 42 4.92 20.81 0.49
CA SER A 42 6.17 21.44 0.94
C SER A 42 6.41 21.17 2.43
N PHE A 43 7.67 21.27 2.83
CA PHE A 43 8.12 21.29 4.22
C PHE A 43 9.16 22.40 4.35
N ASP A 44 8.98 23.28 5.33
CA ASP A 44 9.88 24.40 5.64
C ASP A 44 10.22 25.25 4.39
N GLY A 45 9.23 25.46 3.51
CA GLY A 45 9.39 26.22 2.28
C GLY A 45 10.03 25.48 1.11
N VAL A 46 10.42 24.22 1.30
CA VAL A 46 10.97 23.37 0.23
C VAL A 46 9.86 22.51 -0.37
N ASN A 47 9.60 22.66 -1.67
CA ASN A 47 8.64 21.83 -2.40
C ASN A 47 9.20 20.42 -2.56
N VAL A 48 8.51 19.43 -2.01
CA VAL A 48 8.84 18.00 -2.14
C VAL A 48 8.00 17.33 -3.21
N LEU A 49 6.70 17.66 -3.25
CA LEU A 49 5.80 17.23 -4.33
C LEU A 49 5.35 18.48 -5.11
N ASN A 50 5.46 18.41 -6.42
CA ASN A 50 5.17 19.55 -7.29
C ASN A 50 4.32 19.08 -8.49
N ASP A 51 3.04 19.44 -8.49
CA ASP A 51 2.07 19.14 -9.56
C ASP A 51 1.94 17.65 -9.91
N ILE A 52 1.86 16.80 -8.90
CA ILE A 52 1.76 15.36 -9.10
C ILE A 52 0.32 14.98 -9.46
N SER A 53 0.14 14.38 -10.63
CA SER A 53 -1.14 13.83 -11.07
C SER A 53 -0.95 12.38 -11.53
N THR A 54 -1.69 11.45 -10.93
CA THR A 54 -1.59 10.02 -11.26
C THR A 54 -2.83 9.24 -10.82
N THR A 55 -2.96 8.01 -11.28
CA THR A 55 -4.00 7.07 -10.85
C THR A 55 -3.39 5.76 -10.42
N PHE A 56 -4.00 5.08 -9.44
CA PHE A 56 -3.65 3.73 -9.02
C PHE A 56 -4.83 2.81 -9.31
N GLU A 57 -4.59 1.77 -10.07
CA GLU A 57 -5.63 0.93 -10.64
C GLU A 57 -6.01 -0.21 -9.70
N LYS A 58 -7.30 -0.50 -9.65
CA LYS A 58 -7.85 -1.61 -8.86
C LYS A 58 -7.30 -2.96 -9.34
N GLY A 59 -7.06 -3.87 -8.38
CA GLY A 59 -6.62 -5.23 -8.65
C GLY A 59 -5.23 -5.31 -9.26
N LYS A 60 -4.46 -4.20 -9.23
CA LYS A 60 -3.11 -4.13 -9.77
C LYS A 60 -2.08 -3.75 -8.71
N THR A 61 -0.87 -4.23 -8.94
CA THR A 61 0.32 -3.79 -8.24
C THR A 61 0.85 -2.53 -8.91
N ASN A 62 0.52 -1.37 -8.30
CA ASN A 62 0.96 -0.06 -8.77
C ASN A 62 2.26 0.30 -8.04
N LEU A 63 3.34 0.53 -8.78
CA LEU A 63 4.64 0.85 -8.21
C LEU A 63 4.97 2.34 -8.35
N ILE A 64 5.39 2.96 -7.25
CA ILE A 64 6.02 4.28 -7.24
C ILE A 64 7.52 4.05 -7.17
N ILE A 65 8.24 4.44 -8.23
CA ILE A 65 9.69 4.25 -8.32
C ILE A 65 10.40 5.60 -8.41
N GLY A 66 11.66 5.62 -8.04
CA GLY A 66 12.50 6.82 -8.10
C GLY A 66 13.67 6.74 -7.12
N GLN A 67 14.57 7.69 -7.24
CA GLN A 67 15.75 7.76 -6.36
C GLN A 67 15.37 7.95 -4.89
N SER A 68 16.27 7.59 -3.98
CA SER A 68 16.10 7.91 -2.55
C SER A 68 15.99 9.43 -2.39
N GLY A 69 15.05 9.89 -1.56
CA GLY A 69 14.80 11.32 -1.36
C GLY A 69 13.92 12.00 -2.42
N SER A 70 13.45 11.30 -3.47
CA SER A 70 12.60 11.90 -4.52
C SER A 70 11.16 12.21 -4.11
N GLY A 71 10.77 11.97 -2.85
CA GLY A 71 9.42 12.26 -2.35
C GLY A 71 8.43 11.09 -2.36
N LYS A 72 8.82 9.86 -2.74
CA LYS A 72 7.93 8.67 -2.79
C LYS A 72 7.17 8.42 -1.50
N THR A 73 7.89 8.37 -0.38
CA THR A 73 7.27 8.19 0.95
C THR A 73 6.37 9.36 1.33
N VAL A 74 6.70 10.58 0.88
CA VAL A 74 5.85 11.76 1.10
C VAL A 74 4.56 11.62 0.30
N LEU A 75 4.63 11.21 -0.95
CA LEU A 75 3.46 10.94 -1.79
C LEU A 75 2.58 9.85 -1.15
N LEU A 76 3.17 8.72 -0.75
CA LEU A 76 2.44 7.63 -0.10
C LEU A 76 1.74 8.09 1.18
N LYS A 77 2.44 8.81 2.06
CA LYS A 77 1.89 9.35 3.32
C LYS A 77 0.83 10.43 3.09
N SER A 78 0.94 11.19 2.00
CA SER A 78 -0.09 12.17 1.60
C SER A 78 -1.37 11.45 1.12
N ILE A 79 -1.23 10.38 0.32
CA ILE A 79 -2.36 9.55 -0.12
C ILE A 79 -3.07 8.92 1.09
N LEU A 80 -2.32 8.43 2.07
CA LEU A 80 -2.87 7.89 3.33
C LEU A 80 -3.53 8.95 4.23
N GLY A 81 -3.41 10.23 3.90
CA GLY A 81 -3.87 11.34 4.73
C GLY A 81 -3.13 11.45 6.06
N LEU A 82 -1.88 10.99 6.10
CA LEU A 82 -0.95 11.18 7.23
C LEU A 82 -0.25 12.54 7.16
N PHE A 83 -0.08 13.09 5.95
CA PHE A 83 0.34 14.46 5.72
C PHE A 83 -0.80 15.25 5.08
N ASN A 84 -1.04 16.45 5.58
CA ASN A 84 -1.91 17.41 4.90
C ASN A 84 -1.22 17.89 3.63
N ILE A 85 -1.93 17.87 2.52
CA ILE A 85 -1.45 18.41 1.24
C ILE A 85 -1.63 19.92 1.21
N ASP A 86 -0.78 20.62 0.45
CA ASP A 86 -0.84 22.08 0.34
C ASP A 86 -1.83 22.50 -0.76
N LYS A 87 -1.88 21.74 -1.88
CA LYS A 87 -2.83 21.93 -2.99
C LYS A 87 -3.12 20.58 -3.66
N GLY A 88 -4.22 20.54 -4.44
CA GLY A 88 -4.64 19.38 -5.21
C GLY A 88 -5.71 18.56 -4.51
N ASN A 89 -6.01 17.40 -5.07
CA ASN A 89 -7.02 16.49 -4.56
C ASN A 89 -6.56 15.04 -4.60
N ILE A 90 -7.04 14.24 -3.65
CA ILE A 90 -6.87 12.80 -3.62
C ILE A 90 -8.24 12.16 -3.47
N TYR A 91 -8.57 11.24 -4.37
CA TYR A 91 -9.85 10.54 -4.38
C TYR A 91 -9.64 9.04 -4.18
N PHE A 92 -10.48 8.44 -3.36
CA PHE A 92 -10.67 7.01 -3.23
C PHE A 92 -12.03 6.66 -3.82
N GLY A 93 -12.02 6.08 -5.02
CA GLY A 93 -13.22 6.00 -5.84
C GLY A 93 -13.76 7.41 -6.12
N ASN A 94 -14.99 7.67 -5.72
CA ASN A 94 -15.64 8.98 -5.91
C ASN A 94 -15.50 9.93 -4.70
N GLN A 95 -14.77 9.53 -3.64
CA GLN A 95 -14.69 10.27 -2.39
C GLN A 95 -13.37 11.02 -2.26
N SER A 96 -13.40 12.35 -2.21
CA SER A 96 -12.22 13.18 -1.94
C SER A 96 -11.87 13.16 -0.45
N ILE A 97 -10.63 12.82 -0.10
CA ILE A 97 -10.18 12.76 1.30
C ILE A 97 -10.05 14.14 1.95
N GLN A 98 -10.01 15.22 1.17
CA GLN A 98 -9.94 16.59 1.69
C GLN A 98 -11.30 17.04 2.25
N ASN A 99 -12.40 16.55 1.68
CA ASN A 99 -13.76 17.03 1.95
C ASN A 99 -14.58 16.10 2.86
N ILE A 100 -14.00 15.02 3.39
CA ILE A 100 -14.70 14.06 4.24
C ILE A 100 -14.62 14.45 5.72
N SER A 101 -15.70 14.12 6.45
CA SER A 101 -15.74 14.25 7.91
C SER A 101 -14.77 13.31 8.61
N ASN A 102 -14.46 13.58 9.88
CA ASN A 102 -13.61 12.69 10.68
C ASN A 102 -14.17 11.26 10.78
N LYS A 103 -15.50 11.11 10.81
CA LYS A 103 -16.15 9.80 10.83
C LYS A 103 -15.92 9.03 9.53
N GLU A 104 -16.11 9.67 8.38
CA GLU A 104 -15.86 9.07 7.06
C GLU A 104 -14.40 8.74 6.87
N ARG A 105 -13.49 9.60 7.33
CA ARG A 105 -12.05 9.35 7.34
C ARG A 105 -11.67 8.13 8.17
N SER A 106 -12.32 7.95 9.32
CA SER A 106 -12.12 6.74 10.15
C SER A 106 -12.58 5.47 9.44
N ILE A 107 -13.71 5.52 8.73
CA ILE A 107 -14.22 4.40 7.94
C ILE A 107 -13.25 4.08 6.78
N LEU A 108 -12.83 5.10 6.03
CA LEU A 108 -11.89 4.91 4.93
C LEU A 108 -10.56 4.28 5.39
N ARG A 109 -10.05 4.69 6.56
CA ARG A 109 -8.83 4.10 7.15
C ARG A 109 -8.97 2.62 7.50
N GLN A 110 -10.16 2.14 7.83
CA GLN A 110 -10.40 0.72 8.06
C GLN A 110 -10.34 -0.12 6.77
N GLU A 111 -10.53 0.53 5.62
CA GLU A 111 -10.40 -0.08 4.29
C GLU A 111 -8.96 -0.07 3.76
N MET A 112 -8.01 0.47 4.54
CA MET A 112 -6.60 0.59 4.17
C MET A 112 -5.73 -0.35 5.01
N GLY A 113 -4.88 -1.13 4.36
CA GLY A 113 -3.77 -1.84 4.99
C GLY A 113 -2.45 -1.12 4.74
N MET A 114 -1.54 -1.17 5.71
CA MET A 114 -0.21 -0.56 5.57
C MET A 114 0.89 -1.52 6.00
N VAL A 115 1.89 -1.68 5.13
CA VAL A 115 3.15 -2.36 5.41
C VAL A 115 4.27 -1.31 5.43
N PHE A 116 4.87 -1.11 6.59
CA PHE A 116 5.95 -0.15 6.78
C PHE A 116 7.32 -0.77 6.46
N GLN A 117 8.27 0.05 6.06
CA GLN A 117 9.64 -0.36 5.73
C GLN A 117 10.29 -1.22 6.84
N GLY A 118 10.16 -0.84 8.11
CA GLY A 118 10.67 -1.56 9.27
C GLY A 118 9.71 -2.61 9.85
N SER A 119 8.66 -3.05 9.11
CA SER A 119 7.58 -3.93 9.59
C SER A 119 6.73 -3.32 10.71
N ALA A 120 7.27 -2.47 11.56
CA ALA A 120 6.61 -1.78 12.68
C ALA A 120 5.77 -2.74 13.56
N LEU A 121 6.32 -3.90 13.88
CA LEU A 121 5.70 -4.85 14.80
C LEU A 121 5.84 -4.36 16.25
N PHE A 122 4.88 -4.72 17.07
CA PHE A 122 4.97 -4.51 18.52
C PHE A 122 5.82 -5.62 19.13
N ASP A 123 7.00 -5.29 19.63
CA ASP A 123 7.98 -6.26 20.17
C ASP A 123 7.46 -7.02 21.38
N SER A 124 6.55 -6.40 22.14
CA SER A 124 5.90 -6.99 23.32
C SER A 124 4.72 -7.91 23.00
N MET A 125 4.32 -8.00 21.73
CA MET A 125 3.21 -8.82 21.27
C MET A 125 3.70 -10.00 20.44
N THR A 126 3.05 -11.14 20.59
CA THR A 126 3.27 -12.31 19.74
C THR A 126 2.86 -12.03 18.29
N VAL A 127 3.23 -12.92 17.37
CA VAL A 127 2.81 -12.87 15.96
C VAL A 127 1.27 -12.78 15.84
N GLU A 128 0.56 -13.65 16.55
CA GLU A 128 -0.90 -13.69 16.56
C GLU A 128 -1.50 -12.37 17.09
N GLU A 129 -0.97 -11.86 18.19
CA GLU A 129 -1.42 -10.59 18.78
C GLU A 129 -1.15 -9.39 17.88
N ASN A 130 0.02 -9.33 17.23
CA ASN A 130 0.32 -8.32 16.22
C ASN A 130 -0.70 -8.32 15.07
N ILE A 131 -1.08 -9.50 14.59
CA ILE A 131 -2.05 -9.65 13.49
C ILE A 131 -3.46 -9.30 13.96
N MET A 132 -3.85 -9.69 15.17
CA MET A 132 -5.16 -9.37 15.74
C MET A 132 -5.31 -7.90 16.12
N PHE A 133 -4.22 -7.15 16.29
CA PHE A 133 -4.24 -5.79 16.81
C PHE A 133 -5.23 -4.84 16.09
N PRO A 134 -5.28 -4.77 14.73
CA PRO A 134 -6.25 -3.92 14.04
C PRO A 134 -7.71 -4.29 14.37
N MET A 135 -8.02 -5.58 14.45
CA MET A 135 -9.37 -6.04 14.79
C MET A 135 -9.74 -5.66 16.23
N ARG A 136 -8.81 -5.80 17.19
CA ARG A 136 -9.03 -5.39 18.59
C ARG A 136 -9.35 -3.90 18.72
N MET A 137 -8.74 -3.05 17.89
CA MET A 137 -8.91 -1.60 17.93
C MET A 137 -10.14 -1.11 17.18
N LEU A 138 -10.56 -1.82 16.12
CA LEU A 138 -11.50 -1.28 15.15
C LEU A 138 -12.81 -2.09 15.03
N THR A 139 -12.90 -3.27 15.66
CA THR A 139 -14.09 -4.12 15.59
C THR A 139 -14.62 -4.46 16.99
N LYS A 140 -15.82 -5.05 17.01
CA LYS A 140 -16.42 -5.64 18.23
C LYS A 140 -16.41 -7.17 18.19
N ASN A 141 -15.53 -7.77 17.38
CA ASN A 141 -15.44 -9.22 17.24
C ASN A 141 -15.02 -9.87 18.56
N SER A 142 -15.49 -11.08 18.80
CA SER A 142 -15.04 -11.89 19.93
C SER A 142 -13.56 -12.28 19.76
N PHE A 143 -12.93 -12.72 20.86
CA PHE A 143 -11.55 -13.19 20.79
C PHE A 143 -11.41 -14.38 19.83
N GLU A 144 -12.36 -15.32 19.88
CA GLU A 144 -12.38 -16.51 19.03
C GLU A 144 -12.51 -16.16 17.53
N GLU A 145 -13.35 -15.19 17.20
CA GLU A 145 -13.48 -14.69 15.82
C GLU A 145 -12.17 -14.05 15.33
N MET A 146 -11.57 -13.18 16.16
CA MET A 146 -10.28 -12.55 15.84
C MET A 146 -9.17 -13.58 15.67
N GLN A 147 -9.11 -14.57 16.57
CA GLN A 147 -8.11 -15.64 16.50
C GLN A 147 -8.30 -16.52 15.25
N SER A 148 -9.54 -16.90 14.95
CA SER A 148 -9.86 -17.64 13.74
C SER A 148 -9.41 -16.89 12.48
N ARG A 149 -9.71 -15.60 12.40
CA ARG A 149 -9.28 -14.75 11.28
C ARG A 149 -7.76 -14.58 11.22
N ALA A 150 -7.10 -14.38 12.35
CA ALA A 150 -5.64 -14.32 12.42
C ALA A 150 -5.00 -15.61 11.90
N ASN A 151 -5.51 -16.77 12.29
CA ASN A 151 -5.02 -18.07 11.82
C ASN A 151 -5.18 -18.24 10.30
N GLN A 152 -6.27 -17.74 9.69
CA GLN A 152 -6.45 -17.76 8.25
C GLN A 152 -5.35 -16.95 7.53
N VAL A 153 -5.08 -15.72 7.98
CA VAL A 153 -4.05 -14.88 7.34
C VAL A 153 -2.63 -15.36 7.64
N ILE A 154 -2.36 -15.91 8.82
CA ILE A 154 -1.08 -16.58 9.17
C ILE A 154 -0.79 -17.71 8.19
N LYS A 155 -1.78 -18.55 7.92
CA LYS A 155 -1.67 -19.62 6.92
C LYS A 155 -1.45 -19.05 5.52
N ARG A 156 -2.18 -18.00 5.12
CA ARG A 156 -2.07 -17.37 3.80
C ARG A 156 -0.67 -16.81 3.53
N VAL A 157 -0.02 -16.24 4.55
CA VAL A 157 1.35 -15.73 4.41
C VAL A 157 2.44 -16.77 4.73
N ASN A 158 2.07 -18.03 4.88
CA ASN A 158 2.99 -19.15 5.09
C ASN A 158 3.84 -19.03 6.37
N LEU A 159 3.22 -18.63 7.47
CA LEU A 159 3.82 -18.56 8.80
C LEU A 159 3.42 -19.79 9.64
N ILE A 160 4.14 -20.91 9.45
CA ILE A 160 3.85 -22.17 10.13
C ILE A 160 4.45 -22.13 11.57
N ASN A 161 3.64 -22.52 12.56
CA ASN A 161 4.06 -22.63 13.98
C ASN A 161 4.67 -21.34 14.57
N ALA A 162 4.23 -20.16 14.11
CA ALA A 162 4.76 -18.88 14.56
C ALA A 162 3.84 -18.09 15.50
N ASN A 163 2.59 -18.51 15.70
CA ASN A 163 1.55 -17.75 16.42
C ASN A 163 2.00 -17.16 17.76
N LYS A 164 2.66 -17.97 18.58
CA LYS A 164 3.06 -17.60 19.94
C LYS A 164 4.48 -17.02 20.05
N LYS A 165 5.20 -16.92 18.92
CA LYS A 165 6.53 -16.33 18.90
C LYS A 165 6.46 -14.81 18.97
N LEU A 166 7.48 -14.21 19.59
CA LEU A 166 7.71 -12.77 19.57
C LEU A 166 8.45 -12.37 18.27
N PRO A 167 8.39 -11.09 17.86
CA PRO A 167 9.16 -10.60 16.71
C PRO A 167 10.65 -10.91 16.77
N SER A 168 11.26 -10.88 17.97
CA SER A 168 12.67 -11.21 18.18
C SER A 168 13.03 -12.69 17.97
N GLU A 169 12.04 -13.59 17.93
CA GLU A 169 12.22 -15.03 17.78
C GLU A 169 12.00 -15.52 16.33
N ILE A 170 11.78 -14.59 15.40
CA ILE A 170 11.51 -14.89 13.99
C ILE A 170 12.46 -14.11 13.05
N SER A 171 12.71 -14.66 11.87
CA SER A 171 13.59 -14.02 10.87
C SER A 171 12.99 -12.73 10.31
N GLY A 172 13.83 -11.86 9.73
CA GLY A 172 13.39 -10.62 9.08
C GLY A 172 12.33 -10.86 7.99
N GLY A 173 12.48 -11.89 7.17
CA GLY A 173 11.48 -12.29 6.17
C GLY A 173 10.16 -12.73 6.81
N MET A 174 10.20 -13.43 7.96
CA MET A 174 8.99 -13.77 8.73
C MET A 174 8.35 -12.51 9.31
N GLN A 175 9.12 -11.56 9.83
CA GLN A 175 8.59 -10.29 10.32
C GLN A 175 7.86 -9.51 9.22
N LYS A 176 8.40 -9.49 7.99
CA LYS A 176 7.71 -8.88 6.83
C LYS A 176 6.37 -9.58 6.53
N ARG A 177 6.34 -10.91 6.58
CA ARG A 177 5.09 -11.68 6.40
C ARG A 177 4.07 -11.40 7.51
N VAL A 178 4.49 -11.22 8.77
CA VAL A 178 3.60 -10.79 9.87
C VAL A 178 3.04 -9.41 9.60
N ALA A 179 3.87 -8.47 9.12
CA ALA A 179 3.41 -7.13 8.77
C ALA A 179 2.37 -7.15 7.63
N ILE A 180 2.58 -7.99 6.61
CA ILE A 180 1.61 -8.19 5.52
C ILE A 180 0.32 -8.81 6.07
N ALA A 181 0.40 -9.88 6.88
CA ALA A 181 -0.76 -10.51 7.50
C ALA A 181 -1.58 -9.51 8.34
N ARG A 182 -0.91 -8.68 9.15
CA ARG A 182 -1.55 -7.61 9.92
C ARG A 182 -2.24 -6.59 9.01
N ALA A 183 -1.62 -6.24 7.88
CA ALA A 183 -2.19 -5.27 6.95
C ALA A 183 -3.45 -5.78 6.25
N ILE A 184 -3.54 -7.10 5.98
CA ILE A 184 -4.67 -7.69 5.24
C ILE A 184 -5.75 -8.32 6.13
N VAL A 185 -5.56 -8.38 7.46
CA VAL A 185 -6.48 -9.09 8.37
C VAL A 185 -7.90 -8.52 8.34
N MET A 186 -8.03 -7.21 8.07
CA MET A 186 -9.31 -6.50 7.98
C MET A 186 -9.97 -6.56 6.59
N ASN A 187 -9.44 -7.34 5.64
CA ASN A 187 -9.87 -7.36 4.24
C ASN A 187 -9.88 -5.96 3.60
N PRO A 188 -8.73 -5.27 3.56
CA PRO A 188 -8.67 -3.91 3.04
C PRO A 188 -8.99 -3.87 1.55
N LYS A 189 -9.52 -2.73 1.08
CA LYS A 189 -9.69 -2.43 -0.35
C LYS A 189 -8.41 -1.85 -0.97
N TYR A 190 -7.57 -1.24 -0.13
CA TYR A 190 -6.34 -0.55 -0.50
C TYR A 190 -5.18 -1.08 0.35
N LEU A 191 -4.09 -1.46 -0.27
CA LEU A 191 -2.87 -1.91 0.40
C LEU A 191 -1.71 -1.00 0.02
N PHE A 192 -1.07 -0.42 1.03
CA PHE A 192 0.08 0.45 0.84
C PHE A 192 1.32 -0.22 1.42
N CYS A 193 2.42 -0.24 0.66
CA CYS A 193 3.68 -0.83 1.08
C CYS A 193 4.80 0.18 0.87
N ASP A 194 5.49 0.54 1.93
CA ASP A 194 6.66 1.42 1.88
C ASP A 194 7.92 0.56 1.98
N GLU A 195 8.58 0.30 0.86
CA GLU A 195 9.77 -0.55 0.73
C GLU A 195 9.64 -1.91 1.47
N PRO A 196 8.65 -2.74 1.10
CA PRO A 196 8.29 -3.92 1.88
C PRO A 196 9.41 -4.97 1.98
N ASN A 197 10.31 -5.02 1.00
CA ASN A 197 11.42 -5.97 0.90
C ASN A 197 12.76 -5.42 1.36
N SER A 198 12.81 -4.16 1.83
CA SER A 198 14.08 -3.53 2.27
C SER A 198 14.75 -4.32 3.40
N GLY A 199 16.09 -4.48 3.28
CA GLY A 199 16.92 -5.17 4.27
C GLY A 199 16.85 -6.71 4.21
N LEU A 200 16.26 -7.28 3.15
CA LEU A 200 16.21 -8.71 2.90
C LEU A 200 17.24 -9.10 1.82
N ASP A 201 17.62 -10.37 1.85
CA ASP A 201 18.39 -10.95 0.75
C ASP A 201 17.54 -11.05 -0.54
N PRO A 202 18.14 -11.11 -1.74
CA PRO A 202 17.40 -11.07 -3.01
C PRO A 202 16.34 -12.18 -3.14
N LYS A 203 16.63 -13.39 -2.66
CA LYS A 203 15.69 -14.52 -2.75
C LYS A 203 14.47 -14.27 -1.86
N THR A 204 14.68 -13.81 -0.63
CA THR A 204 13.60 -13.49 0.29
C THR A 204 12.80 -12.28 -0.20
N SER A 205 13.46 -11.28 -0.81
CA SER A 205 12.79 -10.12 -1.43
C SER A 205 11.78 -10.54 -2.49
N THR A 206 12.18 -11.38 -3.45
CA THR A 206 11.30 -11.93 -4.49
C THR A 206 10.10 -12.68 -3.88
N ILE A 207 10.30 -13.43 -2.81
CA ILE A 207 9.20 -14.14 -2.14
C ILE A 207 8.19 -13.15 -1.52
N ILE A 208 8.65 -12.04 -0.93
CA ILE A 208 7.77 -11.02 -0.37
C ILE A 208 7.00 -10.27 -1.48
N ASP A 209 7.69 -9.93 -2.57
CA ASP A 209 7.08 -9.26 -3.72
C ASP A 209 5.97 -10.13 -4.34
N ASN A 210 6.26 -11.40 -4.62
CA ASN A 210 5.29 -12.34 -5.14
C ASN A 210 4.10 -12.55 -4.19
N LEU A 211 4.35 -12.62 -2.89
CA LEU A 211 3.28 -12.74 -1.89
C LEU A 211 2.32 -11.54 -1.95
N ILE A 212 2.86 -10.31 -2.04
CA ILE A 212 2.04 -9.09 -2.16
C ILE A 212 1.27 -9.09 -3.47
N HIS A 213 1.91 -9.46 -4.58
CA HIS A 213 1.26 -9.56 -5.88
C HIS A 213 0.11 -10.58 -5.89
N GLU A 214 0.35 -11.79 -5.38
CA GLU A 214 -0.68 -12.84 -5.26
C GLU A 214 -1.88 -12.36 -4.42
N ILE A 215 -1.63 -11.71 -3.28
CA ILE A 215 -2.67 -11.13 -2.41
C ILE A 215 -3.46 -10.06 -3.18
N THR A 216 -2.77 -9.22 -3.94
CA THR A 216 -3.39 -8.18 -4.77
C THR A 216 -4.36 -8.78 -5.77
N GLN A 217 -3.94 -9.82 -6.48
CA GLN A 217 -4.77 -10.51 -7.48
C GLN A 217 -5.93 -11.30 -6.84
N GLU A 218 -5.66 -12.03 -5.76
CA GLU A 218 -6.65 -12.87 -5.09
C GLU A 218 -7.82 -12.04 -4.53
N PHE A 219 -7.50 -10.94 -3.85
CA PHE A 219 -8.51 -10.10 -3.19
C PHE A 219 -8.92 -8.87 -4.01
N GLN A 220 -8.39 -8.70 -5.23
CA GLN A 220 -8.67 -7.56 -6.11
C GLN A 220 -8.44 -6.20 -5.41
N ILE A 221 -7.36 -6.12 -4.62
CA ILE A 221 -6.95 -4.94 -3.86
C ILE A 221 -6.27 -3.94 -4.79
N THR A 222 -6.46 -2.65 -4.56
CA THR A 222 -5.61 -1.61 -5.16
C THR A 222 -4.33 -1.52 -4.34
N THR A 223 -3.24 -2.09 -4.82
CA THR A 223 -1.96 -2.10 -4.11
C THR A 223 -1.04 -1.01 -4.64
N VAL A 224 -0.46 -0.23 -3.73
CA VAL A 224 0.53 0.83 -4.01
C VAL A 224 1.81 0.51 -3.27
N ILE A 225 2.90 0.32 -3.99
CA ILE A 225 4.21 -0.02 -3.42
C ILE A 225 5.21 1.06 -3.78
N ASN A 226 5.84 1.66 -2.77
CA ASN A 226 7.08 2.40 -2.96
C ASN A 226 8.24 1.44 -3.03
N THR A 227 9.07 1.53 -4.05
CA THR A 227 10.32 0.77 -4.13
C THR A 227 11.40 1.52 -4.91
N HIS A 228 12.65 1.24 -4.61
CA HIS A 228 13.80 1.59 -5.43
C HIS A 228 14.46 0.34 -6.04
N ASP A 229 13.93 -0.85 -5.73
CA ASP A 229 14.43 -2.13 -6.24
C ASP A 229 13.87 -2.41 -7.64
N MET A 230 14.76 -2.40 -8.64
CA MET A 230 14.40 -2.66 -10.03
C MET A 230 13.99 -4.12 -10.27
N ASN A 231 14.41 -5.07 -9.41
CA ASN A 231 13.96 -6.46 -9.53
C ASN A 231 12.46 -6.56 -9.20
N SER A 232 12.00 -5.90 -8.14
CA SER A 232 10.56 -5.81 -7.82
C SER A 232 9.76 -5.20 -8.98
N VAL A 233 10.31 -4.16 -9.63
CA VAL A 233 9.66 -3.52 -10.78
C VAL A 233 9.47 -4.49 -11.94
N MET A 234 10.47 -5.31 -12.21
CA MET A 234 10.42 -6.29 -13.30
C MET A 234 9.54 -7.50 -12.99
N GLU A 235 9.48 -7.90 -11.73
CA GLU A 235 8.78 -9.10 -11.27
C GLU A 235 7.28 -8.87 -11.12
N ILE A 236 6.87 -7.81 -10.42
CA ILE A 236 5.49 -7.60 -10.00
C ILE A 236 4.86 -6.29 -10.48
N GLY A 237 5.60 -5.43 -11.18
CA GLY A 237 5.10 -4.13 -11.63
C GLY A 237 4.08 -4.26 -12.76
N GLU A 238 2.81 -3.94 -12.51
CA GLU A 238 1.76 -3.89 -13.53
C GLU A 238 1.50 -2.45 -13.99
N LYS A 239 1.68 -1.49 -13.11
CA LYS A 239 1.67 -0.05 -13.41
C LYS A 239 2.81 0.63 -12.69
N ILE A 240 3.56 1.43 -13.42
CA ILE A 240 4.75 2.10 -12.92
C ILE A 240 4.55 3.60 -12.99
N ILE A 241 4.83 4.29 -11.88
CA ILE A 241 4.76 5.73 -11.71
C ILE A 241 6.17 6.19 -11.36
N PHE A 242 6.70 7.13 -12.15
CA PHE A 242 8.09 7.57 -12.09
C PHE A 242 8.16 9.01 -11.59
#